data_1c17bde849c79acdc8cb8263fed4b2e0
#
_entry.id   1c17bde849c79acdc8cb8263fed4b2e0
#
_cell.length_a   1.000
_cell.length_b   1.000
_cell.length_c   1.000
_cell.angle_alpha   90.00
_cell.angle_beta   90.00
_cell.angle_gamma   90.00
#
_symmetry.space_group_name_H-M   'P 1'
#
loop_
_entity.id
_entity.type
_entity.pdbx_description
1 polymer ?
#
loop_
_entity_poly.entity_id
_entity_poly.type
_entity_poly.pdbx_seq_one_letter_code
_entity_poly.pdbx_strand_id
1 'polypeptide(L)'
;MSALILAADDINVAQNVAFGIIAAMMIFAALSVVTSKNVVHAALWLVMVLSGVAAQYILASAEFVAASQILVYIGAVMVLFLFGIMLTRAQIGKEAGLNNRGWALGVPVGLLLFGLLAWVILDAFDDDVLPDRGATPTVLLSDQFLSIYLVPFIAVSFVLLAAAIGAIVLARKD
;
A
#
# COMPACT_ATOMS: atom_id res chain seq x y z
N MET A 1 -12.13 -1.96 38.50
CA MET A 1 -12.52 -0.91 37.55
C MET A 1 -11.39 0.08 37.30
N SER A 2 -10.65 0.53 38.34
CA SER A 2 -9.50 1.45 38.17
C SER A 2 -8.30 0.86 37.39
N ALA A 3 -8.03 -0.44 37.53
CA ALA A 3 -6.91 -1.09 36.81
C ALA A 3 -7.19 -1.28 35.31
N LEU A 4 -8.46 -1.39 34.92
CA LEU A 4 -8.86 -1.46 33.51
C LEU A 4 -8.78 -0.10 32.79
N ILE A 5 -9.00 0.99 33.55
CA ILE A 5 -8.86 2.36 33.05
C ILE A 5 -7.39 2.73 32.88
N LEU A 6 -6.52 2.24 33.78
CA LEU A 6 -5.05 2.45 33.67
C LEU A 6 -4.41 1.64 32.54
N ALA A 7 -5.01 0.50 32.15
CA ALA A 7 -4.54 -0.29 30.98
C ALA A 7 -5.01 0.29 29.64
N ALA A 8 -6.07 1.10 29.65
CA ALA A 8 -6.52 1.83 28.44
C ALA A 8 -5.72 3.12 28.19
N ASP A 9 -5.01 3.60 29.20
CA ASP A 9 -4.17 4.81 29.13
C ASP A 9 -2.70 4.52 28.78
N ASP A 10 -2.33 3.25 28.64
CA ASP A 10 -1.07 2.86 28.01
C ASP A 10 -1.22 3.00 26.49
N ILE A 11 -1.33 4.26 26.04
CA ILE A 11 -0.98 4.64 24.68
C ILE A 11 0.35 3.96 24.43
N ASN A 12 0.40 2.99 23.52
CA ASN A 12 1.61 2.30 23.14
C ASN A 12 2.55 3.31 22.48
N VAL A 13 3.20 4.15 23.31
CA VAL A 13 4.10 5.21 22.88
C VAL A 13 5.13 4.65 21.90
N ALA A 14 5.61 3.43 22.16
CA ALA A 14 6.53 2.74 21.26
C ALA A 14 5.91 2.47 19.88
N GLN A 15 4.65 2.03 19.83
CA GLN A 15 3.92 1.75 18.58
C GLN A 15 3.66 3.04 17.80
N ASN A 16 3.24 4.12 18.48
CA ASN A 16 3.01 5.41 17.86
C ASN A 16 4.29 6.05 17.33
N VAL A 17 5.40 5.93 18.06
CA VAL A 17 6.71 6.39 17.59
C VAL A 17 7.17 5.57 16.40
N ALA A 18 7.04 4.24 16.44
CA ALA A 18 7.37 3.37 15.31
C ALA A 18 6.51 3.70 14.08
N PHE A 19 5.20 3.91 14.26
CA PHE A 19 4.29 4.36 13.20
C PHE A 19 4.80 5.67 12.57
N GLY A 20 5.10 6.67 13.38
CA GLY A 20 5.57 7.98 12.91
C GLY A 20 6.88 7.88 12.11
N ILE A 21 7.84 7.08 12.57
CA ILE A 21 9.12 6.87 11.89
C ILE A 21 8.90 6.19 10.54
N ILE A 22 8.11 5.10 10.50
CA ILE A 22 7.81 4.38 9.26
C ILE A 22 7.04 5.27 8.30
N ALA A 23 6.04 6.02 8.77
CA ALA A 23 5.25 6.93 7.95
C ALA A 23 6.14 8.04 7.33
N ALA A 24 7.04 8.66 8.11
CA ALA A 24 7.96 9.65 7.61
C ALA A 24 8.91 9.08 6.54
N MET A 25 9.43 7.88 6.76
CA MET A 25 10.28 7.17 5.80
C MET A 25 9.51 6.86 4.51
N MET A 26 8.25 6.43 4.60
CA MET A 26 7.39 6.14 3.45
C MET A 26 7.10 7.41 2.64
N ILE A 27 6.79 8.54 3.30
CA ILE A 27 6.55 9.83 2.64
C ILE A 27 7.81 10.27 1.88
N PHE A 28 8.96 10.20 2.53
CA PHE A 28 10.24 10.53 1.89
C PHE A 28 10.53 9.63 0.68
N ALA A 29 10.33 8.32 0.83
CA ALA A 29 10.50 7.36 -0.26
C ALA A 29 9.50 7.62 -1.41
N ALA A 30 8.22 7.91 -1.11
CA ALA A 30 7.20 8.21 -2.11
C ALA A 30 7.53 9.48 -2.91
N LEU A 31 8.00 10.54 -2.24
CA LEU A 31 8.47 11.74 -2.91
C LEU A 31 9.69 11.45 -3.80
N SER A 32 10.59 10.58 -3.34
CA SER A 32 11.76 10.15 -4.11
C SER A 32 11.39 9.33 -5.34
N VAL A 33 10.31 8.52 -5.31
CA VAL A 33 9.76 7.84 -6.48
C VAL A 33 9.38 8.85 -7.56
N VAL A 34 8.61 9.87 -7.19
CA VAL A 34 8.05 10.84 -8.15
C VAL A 34 9.12 11.80 -8.71
N THR A 35 10.11 12.15 -7.89
CA THR A 35 11.17 13.09 -8.28
C THR A 35 12.36 12.43 -8.97
N SER A 36 12.44 11.10 -8.94
CA SER A 36 13.56 10.37 -9.51
C SER A 36 13.55 10.43 -11.05
N LYS A 37 14.66 10.83 -11.63
CA LYS A 37 14.87 10.85 -13.08
C LYS A 37 15.26 9.49 -13.66
N ASN A 38 15.62 8.54 -12.81
CA ASN A 38 16.05 7.21 -13.22
C ASN A 38 14.98 6.20 -12.79
N VAL A 39 14.43 5.44 -13.77
CA VAL A 39 13.36 4.45 -13.52
C VAL A 39 13.76 3.40 -12.50
N VAL A 40 15.02 2.93 -12.59
CA VAL A 40 15.52 1.90 -11.66
C VAL A 40 15.58 2.44 -10.23
N HIS A 41 16.05 3.69 -10.06
CA HIS A 41 16.03 4.32 -8.73
C HIS A 41 14.62 4.57 -8.24
N ALA A 42 13.70 5.01 -9.12
CA ALA A 42 12.29 5.16 -8.76
C ALA A 42 11.68 3.83 -8.30
N ALA A 43 11.97 2.75 -9.03
CA ALA A 43 11.51 1.41 -8.66
C ALA A 43 12.07 0.93 -7.32
N LEU A 44 13.34 1.20 -7.01
CA LEU A 44 13.94 0.88 -5.71
C LEU A 44 13.29 1.68 -4.56
N TRP A 45 13.00 2.97 -4.78
CA TRP A 45 12.25 3.76 -3.82
C TRP A 45 10.82 3.23 -3.62
N LEU A 46 10.19 2.74 -4.70
CA LEU A 46 8.87 2.10 -4.60
C LEU A 46 8.91 0.82 -3.75
N VAL A 47 9.96 -0.01 -3.87
CA VAL A 47 10.16 -1.16 -2.95
C VAL A 47 10.22 -0.70 -1.49
N MET A 48 10.90 0.43 -1.21
CA MET A 48 10.97 1.00 0.13
C MET A 48 9.58 1.40 0.66
N VAL A 49 8.75 2.03 -0.19
CA VAL A 49 7.35 2.37 0.16
C VAL A 49 6.56 1.11 0.47
N LEU A 50 6.61 0.10 -0.40
CA LEU A 50 5.88 -1.15 -0.22
C LEU A 50 6.32 -1.93 1.02
N SER A 51 7.62 -1.87 1.36
CA SER A 51 8.16 -2.44 2.61
C SER A 51 7.64 -1.70 3.83
N GLY A 52 7.53 -0.37 3.75
CA GLY A 52 6.90 0.44 4.80
C GLY A 52 5.43 0.08 5.01
N VAL A 53 4.68 -0.18 3.93
CA VAL A 53 3.28 -0.66 4.02
C VAL A 53 3.22 -1.99 4.77
N ALA A 54 4.11 -2.94 4.46
CA ALA A 54 4.16 -4.22 5.18
C ALA A 54 4.46 -4.01 6.68
N ALA A 55 5.38 -3.10 7.02
CA ALA A 55 5.69 -2.77 8.40
C ALA A 55 4.49 -2.12 9.12
N GLN A 56 3.70 -1.27 8.44
CA GLN A 56 2.47 -0.71 8.98
C GLN A 56 1.41 -1.79 9.26
N TYR A 57 1.30 -2.81 8.39
CA TYR A 57 0.40 -3.94 8.64
C TYR A 57 0.83 -4.74 9.87
N ILE A 58 2.14 -4.93 10.10
CA ILE A 58 2.64 -5.58 11.32
C ILE A 58 2.26 -4.75 12.55
N LEU A 59 2.45 -3.43 12.51
CA LEU A 59 2.05 -2.54 13.61
C LEU A 59 0.54 -2.58 13.88
N ALA A 60 -0.27 -2.77 12.84
CA ALA A 60 -1.72 -2.94 12.94
C ALA A 60 -2.15 -4.37 13.33
N SER A 61 -1.22 -5.25 13.74
CA SER A 61 -1.49 -6.66 14.06
C SER A 61 -2.14 -7.46 12.93
N ALA A 62 -1.93 -7.05 11.68
CA ALA A 62 -2.44 -7.68 10.47
C ALA A 62 -1.36 -8.55 9.80
N GLU A 63 -0.84 -9.55 10.51
CA GLU A 63 0.33 -10.34 10.11
C GLU A 63 0.14 -11.06 8.76
N PHE A 64 -1.04 -11.64 8.51
CA PHE A 64 -1.35 -12.30 7.25
C PHE A 64 -1.28 -11.34 6.07
N VAL A 65 -1.81 -10.13 6.25
CA VAL A 65 -1.78 -9.10 5.19
C VAL A 65 -0.36 -8.61 4.96
N ALA A 66 0.42 -8.45 6.03
CA ALA A 66 1.84 -8.08 5.94
C ALA A 66 2.65 -9.13 5.16
N ALA A 67 2.45 -10.42 5.46
CA ALA A 67 3.08 -11.52 4.73
C ALA A 67 2.68 -11.51 3.24
N SER A 68 1.40 -11.33 2.95
CA SER A 68 0.88 -11.21 1.59
C SER A 68 1.47 -10.01 0.85
N GLN A 69 1.62 -8.88 1.50
CA GLN A 69 2.27 -7.67 0.97
C GLN A 69 3.71 -7.96 0.55
N ILE A 70 4.48 -8.65 1.39
CA ILE A 70 5.87 -8.98 1.08
C ILE A 70 5.96 -10.01 -0.06
N LEU A 71 5.20 -11.09 0.01
CA LEU A 71 5.29 -12.18 -0.97
C LEU A 71 4.78 -11.77 -2.35
N VAL A 72 3.63 -11.11 -2.41
CA VAL A 72 2.99 -10.77 -3.68
C VAL A 72 3.52 -9.46 -4.24
N TYR A 73 3.46 -8.36 -3.45
CA TYR A 73 3.82 -7.05 -3.98
C TYR A 73 5.33 -6.85 -4.13
N ILE A 74 6.12 -7.21 -3.13
CA ILE A 74 7.56 -7.04 -3.19
C ILE A 74 8.19 -8.21 -3.94
N GLY A 75 7.79 -9.44 -3.63
CA GLY A 75 8.38 -10.65 -4.20
C GLY A 75 8.00 -10.89 -5.66
N ALA A 76 6.73 -10.86 -6.01
CA ALA A 76 6.28 -11.17 -7.36
C ALA A 76 6.14 -9.93 -8.26
N VAL A 77 5.30 -8.98 -7.85
CA VAL A 77 4.93 -7.84 -8.72
C VAL A 77 6.11 -6.91 -8.95
N MET A 78 6.84 -6.52 -7.89
CA MET A 78 7.99 -5.62 -8.04
C MET A 78 9.15 -6.23 -8.79
N VAL A 79 9.43 -7.52 -8.58
CA VAL A 79 10.48 -8.22 -9.33
C VAL A 79 10.12 -8.28 -10.81
N LEU A 80 8.86 -8.61 -11.13
CA LEU A 80 8.38 -8.61 -12.51
C LEU A 80 8.44 -7.21 -13.13
N PHE A 81 8.07 -6.18 -12.38
CA PHE A 81 8.14 -4.78 -12.81
C PHE A 81 9.58 -4.35 -13.09
N LEU A 82 10.52 -4.63 -12.17
CA LEU A 82 11.95 -4.33 -12.36
C LEU A 82 12.51 -5.04 -13.60
N PHE A 83 12.14 -6.29 -13.83
CA PHE A 83 12.54 -7.04 -15.00
C PHE A 83 11.94 -6.42 -16.28
N GLY A 84 10.67 -6.03 -16.24
CA GLY A 84 9.96 -5.38 -17.33
C GLY A 84 10.64 -4.06 -17.76
N ILE A 85 10.95 -3.17 -16.80
CA ILE A 85 11.63 -1.90 -17.10
C ILE A 85 13.06 -2.10 -17.61
N MET A 86 13.75 -3.14 -17.16
CA MET A 86 15.07 -3.49 -17.65
C MET A 86 15.02 -3.94 -19.11
N LEU A 87 14.02 -4.74 -19.50
CA LEU A 87 13.84 -5.22 -20.87
C LEU A 87 13.38 -4.12 -21.83
N THR A 88 12.53 -3.21 -21.37
CA THR A 88 11.94 -2.16 -22.22
C THR A 88 12.88 -0.98 -22.49
N ARG A 89 14.07 -0.92 -21.85
CA ARG A 89 15.02 0.20 -21.94
C ARG A 89 14.33 1.57 -21.84
N ALA A 90 13.39 1.71 -20.94
CA ALA A 90 12.63 2.93 -20.75
C ALA A 90 13.59 4.11 -20.52
N GLN A 91 13.77 4.96 -21.52
CA GLN A 91 14.53 6.18 -21.40
C GLN A 91 13.65 7.24 -20.77
N ILE A 92 13.79 7.42 -19.45
CA ILE A 92 13.12 8.52 -18.75
C ILE A 92 14.05 9.73 -18.77
N GLY A 93 13.51 10.87 -19.11
CA GLY A 93 14.17 12.18 -18.97
C GLY A 93 14.60 12.88 -20.24
N LYS A 94 14.35 12.33 -21.45
CA LYS A 94 14.66 13.02 -22.70
C LYS A 94 13.46 13.63 -23.44
N GLU A 95 12.24 13.36 -22.99
CA GLU A 95 11.06 13.99 -23.59
C GLU A 95 10.66 15.24 -22.80
N ALA A 96 11.27 16.35 -23.17
CA ALA A 96 10.95 17.70 -22.68
C ALA A 96 9.57 18.18 -23.19
N GLY A 97 8.52 17.36 -23.08
CA GLY A 97 7.20 17.69 -23.60
C GLY A 97 6.02 17.05 -22.89
N LEU A 98 6.27 16.11 -21.99
CA LEU A 98 5.21 15.40 -21.28
C LEU A 98 4.66 16.15 -20.05
N ASN A 99 5.22 17.31 -19.73
CA ASN A 99 4.75 18.08 -18.57
C ASN A 99 3.40 18.73 -18.90
N ASN A 100 2.36 18.30 -18.22
CA ASN A 100 1.03 18.86 -18.39
C ASN A 100 1.06 20.37 -18.03
N ARG A 101 0.60 21.22 -18.95
CA ARG A 101 0.53 22.67 -18.78
C ARG A 101 -0.39 23.08 -17.62
N GLY A 102 -1.29 22.17 -17.21
CA GLY A 102 -2.24 22.36 -16.09
C GLY A 102 -1.76 21.80 -14.73
N TRP A 103 -0.49 21.44 -14.56
CA TRP A 103 0.01 20.88 -13.30
C TRP A 103 -0.27 21.80 -12.09
N ALA A 104 -0.27 23.12 -12.31
CA ALA A 104 -0.54 24.12 -11.27
C ALA A 104 -1.97 24.04 -10.73
N LEU A 105 -2.94 23.47 -11.49
CA LEU A 105 -4.30 23.22 -11.02
C LEU A 105 -4.40 21.90 -10.22
N GLY A 106 -3.52 20.97 -10.46
CA GLY A 106 -3.50 19.69 -9.73
C GLY A 106 -3.14 19.85 -8.25
N VAL A 107 -2.23 20.78 -7.93
CA VAL A 107 -1.82 21.04 -6.54
C VAL A 107 -2.99 21.56 -5.67
N PRO A 108 -3.72 22.64 -6.03
CA PRO A 108 -4.85 23.10 -5.21
C PRO A 108 -5.99 22.10 -5.14
N VAL A 109 -6.28 21.35 -6.21
CA VAL A 109 -7.30 20.29 -6.19
C VAL A 109 -6.88 19.16 -5.25
N GLY A 110 -5.62 18.72 -5.32
CA GLY A 110 -5.07 17.70 -4.41
C GLY A 110 -5.12 18.14 -2.94
N LEU A 111 -4.73 19.39 -2.65
CA LEU A 111 -4.80 19.95 -1.29
C LEU A 111 -6.24 20.08 -0.79
N LEU A 112 -7.17 20.48 -1.65
CA LEU A 112 -8.59 20.57 -1.30
C LEU A 112 -9.16 19.19 -0.96
N LEU A 113 -8.89 18.19 -1.80
CA LEU A 113 -9.33 16.81 -1.54
C LEU A 113 -8.69 16.23 -0.27
N PHE A 114 -7.40 16.47 -0.08
CA PHE A 114 -6.70 16.04 1.12
C PHE A 114 -7.28 16.70 2.38
N GLY A 115 -7.52 18.02 2.34
CA GLY A 115 -8.11 18.74 3.47
C GLY A 115 -9.53 18.27 3.77
N LEU A 116 -10.35 18.05 2.74
CA LEU A 116 -11.71 17.55 2.90
C LEU A 116 -11.73 16.15 3.50
N LEU A 117 -10.89 15.23 2.98
CA LEU A 117 -10.80 13.87 3.52
C LEU A 117 -10.25 13.85 4.95
N ALA A 118 -9.23 14.65 5.23
CA ALA A 118 -8.68 14.79 6.58
C ALA A 118 -9.73 15.33 7.55
N TRP A 119 -10.49 16.35 7.15
CA TRP A 119 -11.56 16.89 7.99
C TRP A 119 -12.65 15.86 8.26
N VAL A 120 -13.12 15.14 7.22
CA VAL A 120 -14.16 14.11 7.37
C VAL A 120 -13.68 12.98 8.29
N ILE A 121 -12.43 12.53 8.15
CA ILE A 121 -11.88 11.45 9.00
C ILE A 121 -11.77 11.91 10.45
N LEU A 122 -11.25 13.13 10.69
CA LEU A 122 -11.13 13.66 12.04
C LEU A 122 -12.49 13.85 12.68
N ASP A 123 -13.47 14.41 11.96
CA ASP A 123 -14.84 14.65 12.47
C ASP A 123 -15.58 13.32 12.73
N ALA A 124 -15.37 12.30 11.89
CA ALA A 124 -16.04 11.01 12.03
C ALA A 124 -15.50 10.15 13.17
N PHE A 125 -14.23 10.34 13.58
CA PHE A 125 -13.54 9.46 14.55
C PHE A 125 -13.01 10.22 15.78
N ASP A 126 -13.40 11.49 15.99
CA ASP A 126 -12.89 12.33 17.09
C ASP A 126 -13.28 11.77 18.47
N ASP A 127 -14.45 11.16 18.58
CA ASP A 127 -14.99 10.61 19.83
C ASP A 127 -14.94 9.06 19.93
N ASP A 128 -14.48 8.36 18.87
CA ASP A 128 -14.50 6.90 18.83
C ASP A 128 -13.18 6.30 19.33
N VAL A 129 -13.20 5.83 20.58
CA VAL A 129 -12.16 4.93 21.08
C VAL A 129 -12.44 3.53 20.50
N LEU A 130 -11.74 3.18 19.43
CA LEU A 130 -11.86 1.85 18.86
C LEU A 130 -11.35 0.81 19.86
N PRO A 131 -12.18 -0.19 20.24
CA PRO A 131 -11.73 -1.24 21.13
C PRO A 131 -10.58 -2.02 20.51
N ASP A 132 -9.51 -2.23 21.27
CA ASP A 132 -8.43 -3.12 20.85
C ASP A 132 -8.99 -4.54 20.69
N ARG A 133 -9.15 -4.96 19.45
CA ARG A 133 -9.64 -6.31 19.11
C ARG A 133 -8.51 -7.33 19.05
N GLY A 134 -7.28 -6.92 19.34
CA GLY A 134 -6.10 -7.77 19.23
C GLY A 134 -5.81 -8.26 17.81
N ALA A 135 -4.78 -9.07 17.68
CA ALA A 135 -4.42 -9.68 16.39
C ALA A 135 -5.51 -10.68 15.94
N THR A 136 -5.95 -10.57 14.70
CA THR A 136 -6.84 -11.57 14.09
C THR A 136 -6.03 -12.81 13.73
N PRO A 137 -6.27 -13.98 14.39
CA PRO A 137 -5.52 -15.18 14.07
C PRO A 137 -5.70 -15.58 12.60
N THR A 138 -4.62 -15.98 11.94
CA THR A 138 -4.63 -16.41 10.53
C THR A 138 -5.60 -17.57 10.28
N VAL A 139 -5.84 -18.42 11.28
CA VAL A 139 -6.81 -19.52 11.22
C VAL A 139 -8.23 -19.00 10.97
N LEU A 140 -8.66 -17.94 11.68
CA LEU A 140 -9.98 -17.33 11.47
C LEU A 140 -10.12 -16.75 10.04
N LEU A 141 -9.07 -16.17 9.49
CA LEU A 141 -9.08 -15.69 8.11
C LEU A 141 -9.21 -16.85 7.12
N SER A 142 -8.47 -17.93 7.34
CA SER A 142 -8.55 -19.15 6.54
C SER A 142 -9.96 -19.75 6.55
N ASP A 143 -10.59 -19.85 7.72
CA ASP A 143 -11.95 -20.35 7.86
C ASP A 143 -12.97 -19.45 7.13
N GLN A 144 -12.82 -18.15 7.19
CA GLN A 144 -13.69 -17.21 6.47
C GLN A 144 -13.55 -17.36 4.94
N PHE A 145 -12.32 -17.43 4.42
CA PHE A 145 -12.08 -17.58 2.99
C PHE A 145 -12.59 -18.90 2.44
N LEU A 146 -12.46 -19.99 3.21
CA LEU A 146 -12.85 -21.33 2.78
C LEU A 146 -14.30 -21.68 3.10
N SER A 147 -15.04 -20.83 3.79
CA SER A 147 -16.46 -21.01 4.10
C SER A 147 -17.35 -19.99 3.40
N ILE A 148 -17.57 -18.85 4.05
CA ILE A 148 -18.53 -17.83 3.61
C ILE A 148 -18.07 -17.14 2.32
N TYR A 149 -16.76 -16.89 2.18
CA TYR A 149 -16.18 -16.18 1.03
C TYR A 149 -15.56 -17.11 -0.03
N LEU A 150 -15.88 -18.42 0.02
CA LEU A 150 -15.32 -19.39 -0.93
C LEU A 150 -15.68 -19.03 -2.39
N VAL A 151 -16.94 -18.68 -2.65
CA VAL A 151 -17.41 -18.36 -4.01
C VAL A 151 -16.72 -17.11 -4.55
N PRO A 152 -16.70 -15.96 -3.84
CA PRO A 152 -15.92 -14.81 -4.25
C PRO A 152 -14.43 -15.11 -4.42
N PHE A 153 -13.83 -15.91 -3.56
CA PHE A 153 -12.42 -16.29 -3.63
C PHE A 153 -12.10 -17.04 -4.93
N ILE A 154 -12.92 -18.03 -5.29
CA ILE A 154 -12.78 -18.78 -6.55
C ILE A 154 -13.03 -17.85 -7.75
N ALA A 155 -14.04 -16.98 -7.70
CA ALA A 155 -14.34 -16.06 -8.79
C ALA A 155 -13.17 -15.11 -9.07
N VAL A 156 -12.55 -14.53 -8.04
CA VAL A 156 -11.35 -13.69 -8.20
C VAL A 156 -10.18 -14.48 -8.78
N SER A 157 -10.00 -15.74 -8.40
CA SER A 157 -8.96 -16.61 -8.95
C SER A 157 -9.13 -16.82 -10.47
N PHE A 158 -10.36 -17.02 -10.94
CA PHE A 158 -10.65 -17.10 -12.38
C PHE A 158 -10.39 -15.77 -13.11
N VAL A 159 -10.73 -14.64 -12.50
CA VAL A 159 -10.44 -13.31 -13.07
C VAL A 159 -8.93 -13.11 -13.21
N LEU A 160 -8.15 -13.46 -12.19
CA LEU A 160 -6.69 -13.37 -12.24
C LEU A 160 -6.10 -14.28 -13.34
N LEU A 161 -6.61 -15.51 -13.47
CA LEU A 161 -6.19 -16.43 -14.54
C LEU A 161 -6.52 -15.84 -15.93
N ALA A 162 -7.72 -15.33 -16.11
CA ALA A 162 -8.13 -14.71 -17.36
C ALA A 162 -7.28 -13.48 -17.69
N ALA A 163 -6.96 -12.66 -16.68
CA ALA A 163 -6.08 -11.51 -16.84
C ALA A 163 -4.65 -11.92 -17.27
N ALA A 164 -4.10 -12.98 -16.66
CA ALA A 164 -2.78 -13.50 -17.01
C ALA A 164 -2.75 -14.01 -18.47
N ILE A 165 -3.76 -14.79 -18.87
CA ILE A 165 -3.87 -15.29 -20.26
C ILE A 165 -4.04 -14.10 -21.23
N GLY A 166 -4.91 -13.14 -20.90
CA GLY A 166 -5.14 -11.95 -21.71
C GLY A 166 -3.86 -11.13 -21.91
N ALA A 167 -3.07 -10.94 -20.85
CA ALA A 167 -1.80 -10.24 -20.92
C ALA A 167 -0.80 -10.94 -21.87
N ILE A 168 -0.71 -12.27 -21.80
CA ILE A 168 0.16 -13.07 -22.68
C ILE A 168 -0.30 -12.94 -24.14
N VAL A 169 -1.60 -13.05 -24.40
CA VAL A 169 -2.16 -12.95 -25.77
C VAL A 169 -1.93 -11.56 -26.35
N LEU A 170 -2.12 -10.50 -25.57
CA LEU A 170 -1.88 -9.12 -26.02
C LEU A 170 -0.39 -8.79 -26.20
N ALA A 171 0.48 -9.41 -25.42
CA ALA A 171 1.93 -9.22 -25.54
C ALA A 171 2.54 -9.97 -26.71
N ARG A 172 1.88 -10.99 -27.24
CA ARG A 172 2.32 -11.76 -28.39
C ARG A 172 2.11 -10.94 -29.66
N LYS A 173 3.20 -10.44 -30.23
CA LYS A 173 3.21 -9.92 -31.61
C LYS A 173 3.34 -11.11 -32.56
N ASP A 174 2.37 -11.28 -33.45
CA ASP A 174 2.51 -12.13 -34.63
C ASP A 174 3.57 -11.56 -35.59
#